data_06df8cde55d93d45c81e7dc1384684aa
#
_entry.id   06df8cde55d93d45c81e7dc1384684aa
#
_cell.length_a   1.000
_cell.length_b   1.000
_cell.length_c   1.000
_cell.angle_alpha   90.00
_cell.angle_beta   90.00
_cell.angle_gamma   90.00
#
_symmetry.space_group_name_H-M   'P 1'
#
loop_
_entity.id
_entity.type
_entity.pdbx_description
1 polymer ?
#
loop_
_entity_poly.entity_id
_entity_poly.type
_entity_poly.pdbx_seq_one_letter_code
_entity_poly.pdbx_strand_id
1 'polypeptide(L)'
;MRYSDLHCDTVSRCYREKKSICDGSLQINALNFKDIENYEQYFALWLDDETRGEAAFSLCKNILDFYEKEIKPVISMCPNVSAHLSIENGSAIGDNLDNIAYFKSRGVDMMSLTWNGENDLASGVHASGGLKSSGRDAVREMARLGITLDVSHLNEQGFYEVCLIDSVKIVASHSNCYDICPHIRNLRKWQVRELISRDGLMGLNFYPAFLGSGSVFEKIRENIEYILDIGGENCIAFGSDFDGADMSPDLDSIDKVLSLRSYLSACGFEDSLLEKIFYLNAKERLC
;
A
#
# COMPACT_ATOMS: atom_id res chain seq x y z
N MET A 1 -4.17 3.58 20.79
CA MET A 1 -4.37 2.52 19.75
C MET A 1 -3.06 2.33 18.99
N ARG A 2 -2.69 1.08 18.65
CA ARG A 2 -1.64 0.78 17.69
C ARG A 2 -2.25 0.71 16.28
N TYR A 3 -1.53 1.18 15.26
CA TYR A 3 -2.02 1.21 13.88
C TYR A 3 -0.89 1.01 12.87
N SER A 4 -1.16 0.23 11.84
CA SER A 4 -0.29 0.04 10.68
C SER A 4 -1.06 0.34 9.41
N ASP A 5 -0.45 1.12 8.52
CA ASP A 5 -1.00 1.51 7.24
C ASP A 5 -0.01 1.18 6.13
N LEU A 6 -0.41 0.33 5.21
CA LEU A 6 0.46 -0.20 4.16
C LEU A 6 0.64 0.73 2.97
N HIS A 7 -0.14 1.82 2.90
CA HIS A 7 -0.06 2.74 1.76
C HIS A 7 -0.65 4.12 2.04
N CYS A 8 0.15 5.16 1.78
CA CYS A 8 -0.33 6.52 1.59
C CYS A 8 0.57 7.28 0.61
N ASP A 9 0.03 8.32 -0.05
CA ASP A 9 0.73 9.16 -1.03
C ASP A 9 1.28 10.46 -0.47
N THR A 10 1.28 10.60 0.85
CA THR A 10 1.63 11.86 1.53
C THR A 10 2.98 12.42 1.12
N VAL A 11 4.01 11.58 0.98
CA VAL A 11 5.35 12.03 0.54
C VAL A 11 5.30 12.58 -0.87
N SER A 12 4.68 11.87 -1.80
CA SER A 12 4.52 12.28 -3.19
C SER A 12 3.70 13.54 -3.33
N ARG A 13 2.64 13.68 -2.53
CA ARG A 13 1.81 14.89 -2.46
C ARG A 13 2.58 16.08 -1.90
N CYS A 14 3.31 15.91 -0.80
CA CYS A 14 4.17 16.95 -0.23
C CYS A 14 5.21 17.43 -1.25
N TYR A 15 5.86 16.52 -1.97
CA TYR A 15 6.84 16.85 -3.00
C TYR A 15 6.22 17.68 -4.14
N ARG A 16 5.09 17.24 -4.69
CA ARG A 16 4.39 17.91 -5.81
C ARG A 16 3.85 19.27 -5.43
N GLU A 17 3.22 19.38 -4.26
CA GLU A 17 2.55 20.60 -3.79
C GLU A 17 3.48 21.50 -2.96
N LYS A 18 4.73 21.10 -2.74
CA LYS A 18 5.73 21.80 -1.90
C LYS A 18 5.23 22.08 -0.48
N LYS A 19 4.56 21.08 0.10
CA LYS A 19 4.00 21.12 1.44
C LYS A 19 4.90 20.47 2.47
N SER A 20 4.80 20.94 3.72
CA SER A 20 5.32 20.22 4.88
C SER A 20 4.40 19.06 5.25
N ILE A 21 4.95 17.97 5.82
CA ILE A 21 4.14 16.90 6.41
C ILE A 21 3.30 17.37 7.62
N CYS A 22 3.54 18.57 8.12
CA CYS A 22 2.72 19.20 9.16
C CYS A 22 1.59 20.07 8.58
N ASP A 23 1.38 20.08 7.26
CA ASP A 23 0.31 20.87 6.65
C ASP A 23 -1.06 20.26 7.00
N GLY A 24 -1.96 21.07 7.57
CA GLY A 24 -3.27 20.63 8.04
C GLY A 24 -4.25 20.21 6.94
N SER A 25 -3.91 20.39 5.66
CA SER A 25 -4.71 19.91 4.51
C SER A 25 -4.37 18.48 4.10
N LEU A 26 -3.36 17.86 4.71
CA LEU A 26 -3.00 16.47 4.48
C LEU A 26 -3.86 15.53 5.33
N GLN A 27 -4.22 14.39 4.75
CA GLN A 27 -4.93 13.32 5.46
C GLN A 27 -4.00 12.60 6.46
N ILE A 28 -2.71 12.46 6.12
CA ILE A 28 -1.63 12.10 7.04
C ILE A 28 -0.87 13.35 7.45
N ASN A 29 -1.09 13.79 8.68
CA ASN A 29 -0.50 14.99 9.24
C ASN A 29 0.32 14.64 10.48
N ALA A 30 1.62 14.99 10.48
CA ALA A 30 2.52 14.66 11.58
C ALA A 30 2.11 15.26 12.93
N LEU A 31 1.29 16.32 12.96
CA LEU A 31 0.77 16.90 14.21
C LEU A 31 -0.20 15.96 14.93
N ASN A 32 -0.81 15.00 14.20
CA ASN A 32 -1.81 14.08 14.74
C ASN A 32 -1.21 12.71 15.13
N PHE A 33 0.06 12.46 14.86
CA PHE A 33 0.73 11.17 15.22
C PHE A 33 0.75 10.91 16.73
N LYS A 34 0.70 11.95 17.57
CA LYS A 34 0.71 11.84 19.04
C LYS A 34 -0.47 11.05 19.61
N ASP A 35 -1.58 10.97 18.88
CA ASP A 35 -2.81 10.32 19.33
C ASP A 35 -2.80 8.80 19.06
N ILE A 36 -1.74 8.30 18.38
CA ILE A 36 -1.52 6.88 18.11
C ILE A 36 -0.33 6.39 18.94
N GLU A 37 -0.49 5.29 19.65
CA GLU A 37 0.51 4.73 20.56
C GLU A 37 1.73 4.18 19.80
N ASN A 38 1.51 3.34 18.79
CA ASN A 38 2.51 2.83 17.85
C ASN A 38 1.96 2.90 16.45
N TYR A 39 2.66 3.57 15.57
CA TYR A 39 2.25 3.79 14.19
C TYR A 39 3.30 3.32 13.21
N GLU A 40 2.93 2.36 12.34
CA GLU A 40 3.75 1.91 11.20
C GLU A 40 3.12 2.45 9.93
N GLN A 41 3.81 3.33 9.20
CA GLN A 41 3.31 3.91 7.95
C GLN A 41 4.22 3.60 6.78
N TYR A 42 3.64 3.02 5.72
CA TYR A 42 4.30 2.91 4.42
C TYR A 42 3.96 4.13 3.57
N PHE A 43 4.99 4.92 3.24
CA PHE A 43 4.90 6.09 2.38
C PHE A 43 5.27 5.73 0.95
N ALA A 44 4.35 5.92 0.00
CA ALA A 44 4.59 5.65 -1.39
C ALA A 44 5.35 6.80 -2.08
N LEU A 45 6.38 6.41 -2.82
CA LEU A 45 7.02 7.23 -3.84
C LEU A 45 6.29 6.93 -5.15
N TRP A 46 5.24 7.70 -5.43
CA TRP A 46 4.35 7.46 -6.56
C TRP A 46 4.82 8.15 -7.84
N LEU A 47 4.69 7.43 -8.96
CA LEU A 47 4.92 7.93 -10.31
C LEU A 47 3.70 7.69 -11.19
N ASP A 48 3.39 8.67 -12.05
CA ASP A 48 2.34 8.52 -13.08
C ASP A 48 2.72 7.51 -14.18
N ASP A 49 1.75 7.19 -15.05
CA ASP A 49 1.96 6.25 -16.16
C ASP A 49 2.70 6.87 -17.36
N GLU A 50 2.83 8.17 -17.47
CA GLU A 50 3.53 8.86 -18.57
C GLU A 50 5.03 8.95 -18.35
N THR A 51 5.50 8.98 -17.11
CA THR A 51 6.92 9.12 -16.77
C THR A 51 7.64 7.77 -16.92
N ARG A 52 8.66 7.72 -17.78
CA ARG A 52 9.36 6.48 -18.17
C ARG A 52 10.87 6.63 -18.15
N GLY A 53 11.58 5.48 -18.15
CA GLY A 53 13.04 5.39 -18.31
C GLY A 53 13.79 6.22 -17.28
N GLU A 54 14.85 6.91 -17.74
CA GLU A 54 15.70 7.74 -16.87
C GLU A 54 14.92 8.90 -16.19
N ALA A 55 13.86 9.41 -16.83
CA ALA A 55 13.02 10.44 -16.21
C ALA A 55 12.26 9.88 -15.00
N ALA A 56 11.77 8.64 -15.05
CA ALA A 56 11.10 7.98 -13.95
C ALA A 56 12.06 7.70 -12.79
N PHE A 57 13.26 7.18 -13.09
CA PHE A 57 14.30 6.99 -12.09
C PHE A 57 14.66 8.32 -11.38
N SER A 58 14.91 9.37 -12.18
CA SER A 58 15.26 10.69 -11.66
C SER A 58 14.14 11.30 -10.82
N LEU A 59 12.88 11.16 -11.23
CA LEU A 59 11.72 11.64 -10.45
C LEU A 59 11.61 10.91 -9.11
N CYS A 60 11.64 9.57 -9.12
CA CYS A 60 11.58 8.77 -7.91
C CYS A 60 12.72 9.12 -6.94
N LYS A 61 13.93 9.26 -7.48
CA LYS A 61 15.11 9.71 -6.70
C LYS A 61 14.88 11.08 -6.07
N ASN A 62 14.31 12.04 -6.79
CA ASN A 62 14.05 13.37 -6.27
C ASN A 62 12.99 13.36 -5.16
N ILE A 63 11.95 12.54 -5.29
CA ILE A 63 10.94 12.33 -4.25
C ILE A 63 11.60 11.72 -2.99
N LEU A 64 12.47 10.74 -3.18
CA LEU A 64 13.22 10.10 -2.10
C LEU A 64 14.19 11.08 -1.41
N ASP A 65 14.94 11.88 -2.18
CA ASP A 65 15.81 12.92 -1.63
C ASP A 65 15.01 13.96 -0.82
N PHE A 66 13.82 14.33 -1.29
CA PHE A 66 12.88 15.20 -0.57
C PHE A 66 12.41 14.56 0.74
N TYR A 67 11.99 13.28 0.72
CA TYR A 67 11.62 12.55 1.93
C TYR A 67 12.73 12.59 2.97
N GLU A 68 13.95 12.25 2.58
CA GLU A 68 15.10 12.21 3.50
C GLU A 68 15.44 13.58 4.10
N LYS A 69 15.27 14.64 3.32
CA LYS A 69 15.63 16.00 3.73
C LYS A 69 14.53 16.70 4.53
N GLU A 70 13.27 16.55 4.09
CA GLU A 70 12.18 17.40 4.61
C GLU A 70 11.21 16.63 5.53
N ILE A 71 11.00 15.33 5.30
CA ILE A 71 9.97 14.54 6.01
C ILE A 71 10.58 13.68 7.11
N LYS A 72 11.60 12.90 6.79
CA LYS A 72 12.25 11.99 7.74
C LYS A 72 12.71 12.67 9.03
N PRO A 73 13.31 13.89 9.03
CA PRO A 73 13.67 14.56 10.27
C PRO A 73 12.47 14.87 11.17
N VAL A 74 11.32 15.24 10.58
CA VAL A 74 10.09 15.50 11.33
C VAL A 74 9.54 14.23 11.96
N ILE A 75 9.45 13.14 11.19
CA ILE A 75 8.99 11.85 11.70
C ILE A 75 9.92 11.32 12.80
N SER A 76 11.23 11.52 12.66
CA SER A 76 12.21 11.08 13.67
C SER A 76 12.05 11.76 15.04
N MET A 77 11.30 12.86 15.12
CA MET A 77 10.92 13.49 16.39
C MET A 77 9.66 12.85 17.02
N CYS A 78 9.01 11.92 16.32
CA CYS A 78 7.82 11.21 16.79
C CYS A 78 8.21 9.78 17.17
N PRO A 79 8.56 9.48 18.45
CA PRO A 79 9.14 8.19 18.85
C PRO A 79 8.17 7.01 18.72
N ASN A 80 6.90 7.29 18.55
CA ASN A 80 5.83 6.31 18.35
C ASN A 80 5.57 5.97 16.88
N VAL A 81 6.33 6.55 15.93
CA VAL A 81 6.14 6.37 14.49
C VAL A 81 7.33 5.67 13.85
N SER A 82 7.05 4.60 13.14
CA SER A 82 7.99 3.93 12.22
C SER A 82 7.57 4.23 10.79
N ALA A 83 8.46 4.84 10.03
CA ALA A 83 8.22 5.15 8.61
C ALA A 83 8.94 4.13 7.73
N HIS A 84 8.21 3.56 6.80
CA HIS A 84 8.68 2.65 5.78
C HIS A 84 8.47 3.27 4.40
N LEU A 85 9.26 2.88 3.42
CA LEU A 85 9.16 3.41 2.06
C LEU A 85 8.72 2.33 1.08
N SER A 86 7.78 2.69 0.23
CA SER A 86 7.41 1.91 -0.94
C SER A 86 7.58 2.73 -2.22
N ILE A 87 7.75 2.05 -3.35
CA ILE A 87 7.65 2.65 -4.68
C ILE A 87 6.35 2.16 -5.30
N GLU A 88 5.52 3.12 -5.73
CA GLU A 88 4.35 2.84 -6.53
C GLU A 88 4.60 3.21 -7.98
N ASN A 89 4.56 2.21 -8.84
CA ASN A 89 4.97 2.17 -10.24
C ASN A 89 6.47 1.88 -10.43
N GLY A 90 6.78 0.63 -10.73
CA GLY A 90 8.13 0.13 -11.02
C GLY A 90 8.81 0.75 -12.25
N SER A 91 8.15 1.67 -12.99
CA SER A 91 8.82 2.52 -13.97
C SER A 91 10.05 3.20 -13.39
N ALA A 92 10.08 3.40 -12.06
CA ALA A 92 11.21 3.97 -11.34
C ALA A 92 12.54 3.26 -11.57
N ILE A 93 12.53 1.94 -11.86
CA ILE A 93 13.77 1.20 -12.10
C ILE A 93 14.27 1.36 -13.55
N GLY A 94 13.44 1.91 -14.45
CA GLY A 94 13.77 2.04 -15.87
C GLY A 94 14.20 0.70 -16.47
N ASP A 95 15.23 0.74 -17.33
CA ASP A 95 15.80 -0.46 -17.98
C ASP A 95 16.93 -1.11 -17.16
N ASN A 96 17.22 -0.60 -15.96
CA ASN A 96 18.36 -1.03 -15.16
C ASN A 96 17.91 -1.66 -13.84
N LEU A 97 18.04 -2.98 -13.72
CA LEU A 97 17.73 -3.73 -12.52
C LEU A 97 18.59 -3.34 -11.31
N ASP A 98 19.79 -2.78 -11.51
CA ASP A 98 20.63 -2.28 -10.41
C ASP A 98 19.96 -1.14 -9.64
N ASN A 99 18.97 -0.46 -10.25
CA ASN A 99 18.19 0.57 -9.59
C ASN A 99 17.31 -0.01 -8.45
N ILE A 100 16.95 -1.29 -8.49
CA ILE A 100 16.27 -1.97 -7.39
C ILE A 100 17.19 -2.00 -6.15
N ALA A 101 18.45 -2.39 -6.34
CA ALA A 101 19.45 -2.41 -5.26
C ALA A 101 19.76 -0.99 -4.75
N TYR A 102 19.79 0.01 -5.64
CA TYR A 102 19.92 1.41 -5.25
C TYR A 102 18.80 1.84 -4.31
N PHE A 103 17.52 1.62 -4.68
CA PHE A 103 16.39 1.99 -3.85
C PHE A 103 16.36 1.20 -2.53
N LYS A 104 16.69 -0.10 -2.54
CA LYS A 104 16.82 -0.90 -1.32
C LYS A 104 17.87 -0.32 -0.37
N SER A 105 19.03 0.10 -0.89
CA SER A 105 20.09 0.72 -0.08
C SER A 105 19.67 2.05 0.57
N ARG A 106 18.63 2.69 0.01
CA ARG A 106 18.02 3.93 0.50
C ARG A 106 16.78 3.70 1.38
N GLY A 107 16.50 2.44 1.75
CA GLY A 107 15.43 2.10 2.69
C GLY A 107 14.06 1.81 2.06
N VAL A 108 14.00 1.57 0.76
CA VAL A 108 12.77 1.08 0.12
C VAL A 108 12.62 -0.41 0.40
N ASP A 109 11.51 -0.80 1.03
CA ASP A 109 11.22 -2.18 1.46
C ASP A 109 10.08 -2.85 0.68
N MET A 110 9.32 -2.07 -0.08
CA MET A 110 8.19 -2.54 -0.88
C MET A 110 8.19 -1.84 -2.24
N MET A 111 7.73 -2.53 -3.30
CA MET A 111 7.61 -1.94 -4.64
C MET A 111 6.50 -2.63 -5.43
N SER A 112 5.65 -1.85 -6.12
CA SER A 112 4.74 -2.36 -7.15
C SER A 112 5.41 -2.35 -8.52
N LEU A 113 4.97 -3.23 -9.43
CA LEU A 113 5.49 -3.25 -10.80
C LEU A 113 4.88 -2.17 -11.67
N THR A 114 3.62 -1.82 -11.42
CA THR A 114 2.85 -0.88 -12.26
C THR A 114 2.05 0.07 -11.38
N TRP A 115 1.65 1.17 -11.97
CA TRP A 115 0.43 1.88 -11.62
C TRP A 115 -0.72 1.34 -12.48
N ASN A 116 -1.62 2.17 -13.01
CA ASN A 116 -2.82 1.70 -13.72
C ASN A 116 -2.55 1.22 -15.15
N GLY A 117 -1.57 1.80 -15.82
CA GLY A 117 -1.21 1.52 -17.21
C GLY A 117 -0.21 0.39 -17.39
N GLU A 118 0.24 0.22 -18.63
CA GLU A 118 1.34 -0.68 -18.98
C GLU A 118 2.67 0.07 -18.90
N ASN A 119 3.71 -0.59 -18.39
CA ASN A 119 5.09 -0.11 -18.44
C ASN A 119 6.06 -1.20 -18.95
N ASP A 120 7.38 -1.00 -18.82
CA ASP A 120 8.39 -1.95 -19.32
C ASP A 120 8.47 -3.25 -18.49
N LEU A 121 7.82 -3.32 -17.34
CA LEU A 121 7.82 -4.48 -16.46
C LEU A 121 6.55 -5.33 -16.59
N ALA A 122 5.39 -4.69 -16.63
CA ALA A 122 4.11 -5.39 -16.59
C ALA A 122 2.96 -4.51 -17.08
N SER A 123 1.77 -5.11 -17.09
CA SER A 123 0.50 -4.44 -17.39
C SER A 123 -0.29 -4.20 -16.11
N GLY A 124 -0.65 -2.93 -15.87
CA GLY A 124 -1.58 -2.54 -14.82
C GLY A 124 -3.04 -2.85 -15.16
N VAL A 125 -3.96 -2.51 -14.27
CA VAL A 125 -5.38 -2.87 -14.37
C VAL A 125 -6.11 -2.30 -15.60
N HIS A 126 -5.60 -1.23 -16.20
CA HIS A 126 -6.18 -0.63 -17.42
C HIS A 126 -5.54 -1.14 -18.71
N ALA A 127 -4.59 -2.08 -18.61
CA ALA A 127 -3.88 -2.64 -19.75
C ALA A 127 -4.08 -4.16 -19.86
N SER A 128 -3.91 -4.70 -21.05
CA SER A 128 -3.94 -6.14 -21.31
C SER A 128 -2.52 -6.72 -21.35
N GLY A 129 -2.38 -7.98 -20.98
CA GLY A 129 -1.09 -8.69 -20.87
C GLY A 129 -0.80 -9.05 -19.43
N GLY A 130 0.44 -9.42 -19.16
CA GLY A 130 0.91 -9.82 -17.83
C GLY A 130 2.30 -9.26 -17.56
N LEU A 131 3.18 -10.08 -16.96
CA LEU A 131 4.57 -9.73 -16.76
C LEU A 131 5.34 -9.75 -18.08
N LYS A 132 6.15 -8.73 -18.32
CA LYS A 132 7.19 -8.74 -19.36
C LYS A 132 8.41 -9.54 -18.87
N SER A 133 9.38 -9.81 -19.77
CA SER A 133 10.62 -10.49 -19.37
C SER A 133 11.36 -9.73 -18.27
N SER A 134 11.54 -8.41 -18.46
CA SER A 134 12.14 -7.50 -17.48
C SER A 134 11.39 -7.48 -16.15
N GLY A 135 10.05 -7.58 -16.18
CA GLY A 135 9.24 -7.68 -14.97
C GLY A 135 9.48 -8.96 -14.18
N ARG A 136 9.62 -10.10 -14.86
CA ARG A 136 9.98 -11.37 -14.19
C ARG A 136 11.36 -11.31 -13.56
N ASP A 137 12.32 -10.66 -14.23
CA ASP A 137 13.67 -10.49 -13.71
C ASP A 137 13.68 -9.49 -12.53
N ALA A 138 12.89 -8.40 -12.61
CA ALA A 138 12.69 -7.47 -11.50
C ALA A 138 12.11 -8.16 -10.27
N VAL A 139 11.08 -9.00 -10.42
CA VAL A 139 10.48 -9.76 -9.30
C VAL A 139 11.50 -10.68 -8.65
N ARG A 140 12.32 -11.39 -9.43
CA ARG A 140 13.39 -12.25 -8.88
C ARG A 140 14.44 -11.43 -8.12
N GLU A 141 14.81 -10.27 -8.65
CA GLU A 141 15.77 -9.38 -8.00
C GLU A 141 15.20 -8.78 -6.71
N MET A 142 13.93 -8.39 -6.70
CA MET A 142 13.22 -7.96 -5.48
C MET A 142 13.24 -9.06 -4.42
N ALA A 143 12.93 -10.32 -4.80
CA ALA A 143 12.99 -11.47 -3.89
C ALA A 143 14.41 -11.68 -3.33
N ARG A 144 15.45 -11.58 -4.19
CA ARG A 144 16.85 -11.69 -3.77
C ARG A 144 17.28 -10.61 -2.78
N LEU A 145 16.78 -9.40 -2.94
CA LEU A 145 17.10 -8.24 -2.10
C LEU A 145 16.20 -8.13 -0.86
N GLY A 146 15.20 -8.99 -0.70
CA GLY A 146 14.23 -8.91 0.39
C GLY A 146 13.31 -7.69 0.29
N ILE A 147 12.94 -7.30 -0.93
CA ILE A 147 11.90 -6.28 -1.19
C ILE A 147 10.57 -7.02 -1.35
N THR A 148 9.55 -6.57 -0.64
CA THR A 148 8.19 -7.09 -0.76
C THR A 148 7.58 -6.59 -2.07
N LEU A 149 7.01 -7.49 -2.88
CA LEU A 149 6.27 -7.12 -4.07
C LEU A 149 4.84 -6.71 -3.70
N ASP A 150 4.48 -5.48 -4.03
CA ASP A 150 3.11 -5.02 -3.96
C ASP A 150 2.38 -5.33 -5.27
N VAL A 151 1.30 -6.10 -5.20
CA VAL A 151 0.48 -6.48 -6.34
C VAL A 151 -0.73 -5.56 -6.55
N SER A 152 -0.87 -4.51 -5.75
CA SER A 152 -1.84 -3.44 -6.03
C SER A 152 -1.54 -2.84 -7.39
N HIS A 153 -2.59 -2.47 -8.15
CA HIS A 153 -2.53 -2.00 -9.53
C HIS A 153 -2.13 -3.05 -10.59
N LEU A 154 -1.52 -4.17 -10.23
CA LEU A 154 -1.17 -5.21 -11.19
C LEU A 154 -2.46 -5.88 -11.72
N ASN A 155 -2.57 -6.09 -13.03
CA ASN A 155 -3.74 -6.75 -13.58
C ASN A 155 -3.80 -8.25 -13.21
N GLU A 156 -4.95 -8.87 -13.44
CA GLU A 156 -5.20 -10.25 -13.02
C GLU A 156 -4.22 -11.26 -13.65
N GLN A 157 -3.85 -11.07 -14.93
CA GLN A 157 -2.87 -11.90 -15.61
C GLN A 157 -1.47 -11.75 -15.00
N GLY A 158 -1.05 -10.52 -14.71
CA GLY A 158 0.23 -10.24 -14.06
C GLY A 158 0.30 -10.84 -12.66
N PHE A 159 -0.79 -10.72 -11.88
CA PHE A 159 -0.89 -11.35 -10.57
C PHE A 159 -0.72 -12.89 -10.68
N TYR A 160 -1.44 -13.53 -11.60
CA TYR A 160 -1.29 -14.97 -11.82
C TYR A 160 0.16 -15.34 -12.15
N GLU A 161 0.82 -14.60 -13.04
CA GLU A 161 2.22 -14.86 -13.43
C GLU A 161 3.21 -14.63 -12.28
N VAL A 162 2.97 -13.66 -11.40
CA VAL A 162 3.74 -13.49 -10.15
C VAL A 162 3.64 -14.73 -9.27
N CYS A 163 2.44 -15.32 -9.17
CA CYS A 163 2.23 -16.53 -8.38
C CYS A 163 3.00 -17.75 -8.90
N LEU A 164 3.47 -17.73 -10.14
CA LEU A 164 4.35 -18.77 -10.70
C LEU A 164 5.83 -18.56 -10.37
N ILE A 165 6.19 -17.45 -9.73
CA ILE A 165 7.57 -17.15 -9.31
C ILE A 165 7.71 -17.53 -7.84
N ASP A 166 8.62 -18.45 -7.55
CA ASP A 166 8.90 -18.87 -6.19
C ASP A 166 9.64 -17.79 -5.40
N SER A 167 9.49 -17.82 -4.07
CA SER A 167 10.30 -17.06 -3.10
C SER A 167 10.07 -15.55 -3.05
N VAL A 168 9.11 -15.00 -3.79
CA VAL A 168 8.74 -13.59 -3.64
C VAL A 168 7.66 -13.45 -2.57
N LYS A 169 7.89 -12.51 -1.64
CA LYS A 169 6.87 -12.08 -0.68
C LYS A 169 5.92 -11.12 -1.37
N ILE A 170 4.64 -11.39 -1.31
CA ILE A 170 3.61 -10.57 -1.97
C ILE A 170 2.65 -9.96 -0.95
N VAL A 171 2.24 -8.74 -1.22
CA VAL A 171 1.15 -8.04 -0.53
C VAL A 171 0.30 -7.30 -1.55
N ALA A 172 -0.96 -7.05 -1.23
CA ALA A 172 -1.75 -6.01 -1.88
C ALA A 172 -1.86 -4.86 -0.89
N SER A 173 -1.03 -3.83 -1.07
CA SER A 173 -0.91 -2.76 -0.08
C SER A 173 -2.20 -1.98 0.12
N HIS A 174 -3.01 -1.79 -0.95
CA HIS A 174 -4.25 -1.01 -0.93
C HIS A 174 -5.28 -1.54 -1.94
N SER A 175 -6.03 -2.58 -1.58
CA SER A 175 -7.05 -3.23 -2.43
C SER A 175 -8.22 -3.73 -1.60
N ASN A 176 -9.40 -3.91 -2.24
CA ASN A 176 -10.60 -4.45 -1.60
C ASN A 176 -11.07 -5.73 -2.30
N CYS A 177 -12.17 -6.34 -1.82
CA CYS A 177 -12.73 -7.57 -2.37
C CYS A 177 -13.65 -7.27 -3.55
N TYR A 178 -13.39 -7.87 -4.72
CA TYR A 178 -14.22 -7.71 -5.91
C TYR A 178 -15.66 -8.17 -5.69
N ASP A 179 -15.87 -9.20 -4.90
CA ASP A 179 -17.22 -9.76 -4.63
C ASP A 179 -18.06 -8.80 -3.77
N ILE A 180 -17.45 -7.87 -3.04
CA ILE A 180 -18.13 -6.81 -2.28
C ILE A 180 -18.40 -5.58 -3.18
N CYS A 181 -17.40 -5.17 -3.95
CA CYS A 181 -17.52 -4.10 -4.92
C CYS A 181 -16.83 -4.50 -6.23
N PRO A 182 -17.59 -4.75 -7.33
CA PRO A 182 -17.03 -5.16 -8.61
C PRO A 182 -16.28 -4.02 -9.30
N HIS A 183 -15.10 -3.69 -8.80
CA HIS A 183 -14.20 -2.69 -9.35
C HIS A 183 -12.91 -3.35 -9.84
N ILE A 184 -12.35 -2.85 -10.95
CA ILE A 184 -11.17 -3.44 -11.59
C ILE A 184 -9.91 -3.46 -10.68
N ARG A 185 -9.84 -2.54 -9.71
CA ARG A 185 -8.76 -2.45 -8.72
C ARG A 185 -8.90 -3.46 -7.58
N ASN A 186 -10.07 -4.08 -7.43
CA ASN A 186 -10.36 -5.01 -6.35
C ASN A 186 -9.97 -6.44 -6.71
N LEU A 187 -9.52 -7.19 -5.71
CA LEU A 187 -9.02 -8.54 -5.88
C LEU A 187 -10.16 -9.57 -5.96
N ARG A 188 -10.05 -10.47 -6.92
CA ARG A 188 -10.91 -11.65 -7.03
C ARG A 188 -10.67 -12.59 -5.84
N LYS A 189 -11.68 -13.37 -5.49
CA LYS A 189 -11.59 -14.37 -4.40
C LYS A 189 -10.35 -15.26 -4.49
N TRP A 190 -9.98 -15.70 -5.70
CA TRP A 190 -8.81 -16.55 -5.88
C TRP A 190 -7.49 -15.81 -5.56
N GLN A 191 -7.40 -14.52 -5.87
CA GLN A 191 -6.23 -13.69 -5.55
C GLN A 191 -6.10 -13.47 -4.03
N VAL A 192 -7.22 -13.22 -3.34
CA VAL A 192 -7.22 -13.12 -1.87
C VAL A 192 -6.79 -14.44 -1.23
N ARG A 193 -7.28 -15.58 -1.74
CA ARG A 193 -6.84 -16.91 -1.27
C ARG A 193 -5.36 -17.16 -1.52
N GLU A 194 -4.83 -16.67 -2.63
CA GLU A 194 -3.40 -16.80 -2.93
C GLU A 194 -2.56 -15.95 -1.94
N LEU A 195 -2.98 -14.73 -1.61
CA LEU A 195 -2.35 -13.95 -0.54
C LEU A 195 -2.37 -14.71 0.81
N ILE A 196 -3.52 -15.26 1.20
CA ILE A 196 -3.67 -16.04 2.44
C ILE A 196 -2.70 -17.24 2.44
N SER A 197 -2.65 -18.00 1.34
CA SER A 197 -1.83 -19.22 1.24
C SER A 197 -0.32 -18.95 1.31
N ARG A 198 0.10 -17.73 0.96
CA ARG A 198 1.50 -17.26 0.95
C ARG A 198 1.88 -16.45 2.17
N ASP A 199 1.03 -16.42 3.19
CA ASP A 199 1.22 -15.57 4.38
C ASP A 199 1.41 -14.07 4.02
N GLY A 200 0.78 -13.66 2.92
CA GLY A 200 0.75 -12.28 2.44
C GLY A 200 -0.28 -11.43 3.16
N LEU A 201 -0.33 -10.15 2.82
CA LEU A 201 -1.25 -9.18 3.40
C LEU A 201 -2.13 -8.53 2.33
N MET A 202 -3.32 -8.14 2.74
CA MET A 202 -4.25 -7.30 1.99
C MET A 202 -4.60 -6.08 2.82
N GLY A 203 -4.05 -4.93 2.44
CA GLY A 203 -4.40 -3.62 3.00
C GLY A 203 -5.72 -3.14 2.42
N LEU A 204 -6.74 -3.03 3.27
CA LEU A 204 -8.05 -2.53 2.83
C LEU A 204 -7.96 -1.04 2.52
N ASN A 205 -8.32 -0.69 1.28
CA ASN A 205 -8.32 0.67 0.76
C ASN A 205 -9.57 1.43 1.22
N PHE A 206 -9.42 2.71 1.59
CA PHE A 206 -10.51 3.53 2.09
C PHE A 206 -11.21 4.36 1.00
N TYR A 207 -10.71 4.33 -0.22
CA TYR A 207 -11.29 5.09 -1.33
C TYR A 207 -12.72 4.60 -1.64
N PRO A 208 -13.75 5.48 -1.59
CA PRO A 208 -15.14 5.06 -1.73
C PRO A 208 -15.46 4.35 -3.05
N ALA A 209 -14.77 4.69 -4.15
CA ALA A 209 -15.01 4.04 -5.44
C ALA A 209 -14.65 2.54 -5.42
N PHE A 210 -13.73 2.11 -4.55
CA PHE A 210 -13.33 0.70 -4.41
C PHE A 210 -14.13 -0.03 -3.32
N LEU A 211 -14.84 0.72 -2.48
CA LEU A 211 -15.70 0.18 -1.43
C LEU A 211 -17.14 -0.02 -1.90
N GLY A 212 -17.61 0.81 -2.84
CA GLY A 212 -18.98 0.83 -3.32
C GLY A 212 -19.88 1.84 -2.58
N SER A 213 -21.17 1.82 -2.88
CA SER A 213 -22.14 2.76 -2.30
C SER A 213 -22.49 2.40 -0.84
N GLY A 214 -22.68 3.41 0.01
CA GLY A 214 -23.09 3.26 1.41
C GLY A 214 -22.07 3.86 2.39
N SER A 215 -22.17 3.50 3.66
CA SER A 215 -21.23 3.93 4.69
C SER A 215 -19.84 3.29 4.46
N VAL A 216 -18.79 4.11 4.48
CA VAL A 216 -17.42 3.62 4.36
C VAL A 216 -17.08 2.60 5.46
N PHE A 217 -17.54 2.81 6.69
CA PHE A 217 -17.32 1.89 7.81
C PHE A 217 -18.02 0.55 7.59
N GLU A 218 -19.25 0.57 7.10
CA GLU A 218 -20.01 -0.65 6.80
C GLU A 218 -19.33 -1.44 5.68
N LYS A 219 -18.87 -0.77 4.63
CA LYS A 219 -18.18 -1.43 3.52
C LYS A 219 -16.81 -2.00 3.90
N ILE A 220 -16.08 -1.34 4.77
CA ILE A 220 -14.85 -1.90 5.35
C ILE A 220 -15.18 -3.14 6.19
N ARG A 221 -16.22 -3.09 7.03
CA ARG A 221 -16.70 -4.24 7.79
C ARG A 221 -17.04 -5.43 6.89
N GLU A 222 -17.81 -5.20 5.82
CA GLU A 222 -18.17 -6.26 4.87
C GLU A 222 -16.92 -6.90 4.22
N ASN A 223 -15.91 -6.12 3.87
CA ASN A 223 -14.65 -6.64 3.35
C ASN A 223 -13.91 -7.50 4.40
N ILE A 224 -13.85 -7.04 5.66
CA ILE A 224 -13.25 -7.80 6.76
C ILE A 224 -13.97 -9.13 6.93
N GLU A 225 -15.31 -9.12 7.07
CA GLU A 225 -16.14 -10.34 7.23
C GLU A 225 -15.91 -11.32 6.07
N TYR A 226 -15.90 -10.81 4.83
CA TYR A 226 -15.65 -11.64 3.64
C TYR A 226 -14.27 -12.34 3.69
N ILE A 227 -13.23 -11.62 4.09
CA ILE A 227 -11.87 -12.21 4.18
C ILE A 227 -11.80 -13.21 5.34
N LEU A 228 -12.45 -12.93 6.48
CA LEU A 228 -12.56 -13.86 7.61
C LEU A 228 -13.26 -15.16 7.19
N ASP A 229 -14.36 -15.08 6.45
CA ASP A 229 -15.13 -16.24 5.97
C ASP A 229 -14.32 -17.19 5.08
N ILE A 230 -13.25 -16.71 4.44
CA ILE A 230 -12.35 -17.52 3.63
C ILE A 230 -11.04 -17.89 4.34
N GLY A 231 -10.96 -17.62 5.66
CA GLY A 231 -9.83 -18.02 6.51
C GLY A 231 -8.67 -17.04 6.53
N GLY A 232 -8.90 -15.75 6.20
CA GLY A 232 -7.86 -14.74 6.04
C GLY A 232 -7.62 -13.85 7.26
N GLU A 233 -7.91 -14.30 8.49
CA GLU A 233 -7.73 -13.49 9.71
C GLU A 233 -6.35 -12.83 9.81
N ASN A 234 -5.31 -13.54 9.43
CA ASN A 234 -3.94 -13.05 9.48
C ASN A 234 -3.51 -12.30 8.21
N CYS A 235 -4.36 -12.22 7.19
CA CYS A 235 -4.08 -11.54 5.93
C CYS A 235 -4.57 -10.08 5.91
N ILE A 236 -5.49 -9.71 6.80
CA ILE A 236 -6.14 -8.41 6.79
C ILE A 236 -5.24 -7.35 7.42
N ALA A 237 -5.06 -6.24 6.73
CA ALA A 237 -4.45 -5.01 7.22
C ALA A 237 -5.20 -3.80 6.64
N PHE A 238 -4.71 -2.59 6.86
CA PHE A 238 -5.18 -1.38 6.19
C PHE A 238 -4.12 -0.83 5.25
N GLY A 239 -4.55 -0.24 4.16
CA GLY A 239 -3.78 0.53 3.22
C GLY A 239 -4.65 1.67 2.74
N SER A 240 -4.64 2.75 3.50
CA SER A 240 -5.66 3.80 3.45
C SER A 240 -5.81 4.47 2.09
N ASP A 241 -4.71 4.59 1.36
CA ASP A 241 -4.59 5.40 0.15
C ASP A 241 -4.77 6.91 0.46
N PHE A 242 -4.47 7.30 1.72
CA PHE A 242 -4.52 8.69 2.15
C PHE A 242 -3.58 9.56 1.33
N ASP A 243 -4.05 10.78 1.03
CA ASP A 243 -3.37 11.76 0.18
C ASP A 243 -3.23 11.36 -1.31
N GLY A 244 -3.64 10.14 -1.69
CA GLY A 244 -3.69 9.63 -3.07
C GLY A 244 -5.08 9.70 -3.70
N ALA A 245 -6.14 9.70 -2.87
CA ALA A 245 -7.52 9.70 -3.35
C ALA A 245 -8.44 10.59 -2.51
N ASP A 246 -9.62 10.90 -3.07
CA ASP A 246 -10.67 11.65 -2.37
C ASP A 246 -11.44 10.73 -1.41
N MET A 247 -11.22 10.89 -0.13
CA MET A 247 -11.81 10.05 0.91
C MET A 247 -13.21 10.51 1.32
N SER A 248 -13.99 9.59 1.88
CA SER A 248 -15.23 9.94 2.58
C SER A 248 -14.94 10.88 3.76
N PRO A 249 -15.76 11.92 3.98
CA PRO A 249 -15.63 12.77 5.16
C PRO A 249 -15.67 12.01 6.50
N ASP A 250 -16.21 10.81 6.54
CA ASP A 250 -16.22 9.97 7.75
C ASP A 250 -14.86 9.30 8.03
N LEU A 251 -13.96 9.20 7.01
CA LEU A 251 -12.66 8.53 7.11
C LEU A 251 -11.63 9.21 6.19
N ASP A 252 -11.43 10.50 6.31
CA ASP A 252 -10.53 11.32 5.49
C ASP A 252 -9.26 11.78 6.22
N SER A 253 -9.00 11.22 7.38
CA SER A 253 -7.79 11.54 8.15
C SER A 253 -7.44 10.42 9.12
N ILE A 254 -6.18 10.40 9.54
CA ILE A 254 -5.68 9.41 10.50
C ILE A 254 -6.43 9.46 11.83
N ASP A 255 -6.90 10.63 12.26
CA ASP A 255 -7.67 10.78 13.50
C ASP A 255 -8.99 9.99 13.47
N LYS A 256 -9.58 9.84 12.28
CA LYS A 256 -10.86 9.14 12.09
C LYS A 256 -10.74 7.62 12.07
N VAL A 257 -9.51 7.10 11.98
CA VAL A 257 -9.26 5.64 12.08
C VAL A 257 -9.68 5.10 13.46
N LEU A 258 -9.58 5.90 14.51
CA LEU A 258 -10.10 5.56 15.84
C LEU A 258 -11.62 5.33 15.83
N SER A 259 -12.35 6.11 15.04
CA SER A 259 -13.80 5.98 14.90
C SER A 259 -14.16 4.67 14.17
N LEU A 260 -13.38 4.28 13.16
CA LEU A 260 -13.54 2.99 12.48
C LEU A 260 -13.34 1.83 13.48
N ARG A 261 -12.29 1.87 14.31
CA ARG A 261 -12.05 0.82 15.32
C ARG A 261 -13.20 0.73 16.32
N SER A 262 -13.71 1.87 16.78
CA SER A 262 -14.85 1.93 17.70
C SER A 262 -16.13 1.37 17.07
N TYR A 263 -16.38 1.67 15.81
CA TYR A 263 -17.49 1.12 15.05
C TYR A 263 -17.41 -0.42 14.93
N LEU A 264 -16.25 -0.96 14.55
CA LEU A 264 -16.05 -2.41 14.43
C LEU A 264 -16.23 -3.11 15.77
N SER A 265 -15.72 -2.54 16.87
CA SER A 265 -15.96 -3.06 18.22
C SER A 265 -17.45 -3.08 18.57
N ALA A 266 -18.19 -2.03 18.24
CA ALA A 266 -19.65 -1.97 18.44
C ALA A 266 -20.42 -2.99 17.58
N CYS A 267 -19.85 -3.41 16.43
CA CYS A 267 -20.38 -4.49 15.58
C CYS A 267 -20.04 -5.90 16.12
N GLY A 268 -19.34 -6.01 17.23
CA GLY A 268 -19.05 -7.28 17.89
C GLY A 268 -17.70 -7.92 17.54
N PHE A 269 -16.80 -7.20 16.86
CA PHE A 269 -15.44 -7.67 16.67
C PHE A 269 -14.65 -7.63 17.97
N GLU A 270 -14.03 -8.76 18.34
CA GLU A 270 -13.24 -8.85 19.56
C GLU A 270 -11.97 -8.00 19.48
N ASP A 271 -11.53 -7.44 20.62
CA ASP A 271 -10.34 -6.60 20.68
C ASP A 271 -9.06 -7.31 20.19
N SER A 272 -8.94 -8.62 20.40
CA SER A 272 -7.83 -9.43 19.91
C SER A 272 -7.77 -9.46 18.38
N LEU A 273 -8.92 -9.58 17.72
CA LEU A 273 -9.01 -9.55 16.26
C LEU A 273 -8.76 -8.13 15.72
N LEU A 274 -9.33 -7.12 16.36
CA LEU A 274 -9.07 -5.72 15.99
C LEU A 274 -7.60 -5.37 16.13
N GLU A 275 -6.92 -5.83 17.17
CA GLU A 275 -5.49 -5.62 17.35
C GLU A 275 -4.64 -6.27 16.23
N LYS A 276 -5.03 -7.47 15.76
CA LYS A 276 -4.41 -8.10 14.59
C LYS A 276 -4.58 -7.26 13.34
N ILE A 277 -5.82 -6.89 13.00
CA ILE A 277 -6.16 -6.18 11.77
C ILE A 277 -5.51 -4.78 11.75
N PHE A 278 -5.58 -4.06 12.87
CA PHE A 278 -5.08 -2.69 12.93
C PHE A 278 -3.56 -2.60 13.05
N TYR A 279 -2.88 -3.65 13.54
CA TYR A 279 -1.45 -3.53 13.80
C TYR A 279 -0.64 -4.82 13.60
N LEU A 280 -0.99 -5.92 14.29
CA LEU A 280 -0.09 -7.07 14.42
C LEU A 280 0.16 -7.77 13.10
N ASN A 281 -0.87 -7.93 12.24
CA ASN A 281 -0.72 -8.62 10.97
C ASN A 281 0.36 -7.98 10.09
N ALA A 282 0.38 -6.64 10.00
CA ALA A 282 1.41 -5.91 9.26
C ALA A 282 2.76 -5.97 9.99
N LYS A 283 2.76 -5.71 11.30
CA LYS A 283 3.99 -5.66 12.11
C LYS A 283 4.78 -6.97 12.07
N GLU A 284 4.11 -8.11 12.19
CA GLU A 284 4.76 -9.43 12.21
C GLU A 284 5.29 -9.88 10.85
N ARG A 285 4.68 -9.35 9.76
CA ARG A 285 5.01 -9.80 8.40
C ARG A 285 5.92 -8.86 7.64
N LEU A 286 5.92 -7.58 7.94
CA LEU A 286 6.64 -6.59 7.14
C LEU A 286 7.75 -5.85 7.91
N CYS A 287 7.69 -5.81 9.24
CA CYS A 287 8.60 -5.00 10.06
C CYS A 287 9.66 -5.78 10.83
#